data_25926436f2ba5fc17b42b0c4215ac39a
#
_entry.id   25926436f2ba5fc17b42b0c4215ac39a
#
_cell.length_a   1.000
_cell.length_b   1.000
_cell.length_c   1.000
_cell.angle_alpha   90.00
_cell.angle_beta   90.00
_cell.angle_gamma   90.00
#
_symmetry.space_group_name_H-M   'P 1'
#
loop_
_entity.id
_entity.type
_entity.pdbx_description
1 polymer ?
#
loop_
_entity_poly.entity_id
_entity_poly.type
_entity_poly.pdbx_seq_one_letter_code
_entity_poly.pdbx_strand_id
1 'polypeptide(L)'
;MKLLKQLVDLEYQALSGHFELMQNISEINKLIKLISKLPGLGPKSAKRIILKLINNRQELMKPLVQTLSETYKNVIRCNNCGSLKSNDVNCENCQINTKKHNKICVVENIADQWTIETSSIFKGYFHILGGTLSSSNYQNKQDLLLDSLIERVKKNNIDEVILATSATV
;
A
#
# COMPACT_ATOMS: atom_id res chain seq x y z
N MET A 1 0.51 -33.46 47.60
CA MET A 1 1.04 -32.15 47.15
C MET A 1 2.20 -32.24 46.16
N LYS A 2 3.11 -33.21 46.23
CA LYS A 2 4.24 -33.36 45.28
C LYS A 2 3.78 -33.79 43.86
N LEU A 3 2.80 -34.68 43.75
CA LEU A 3 2.32 -35.18 42.44
C LEU A 3 1.60 -34.11 41.58
N LEU A 4 0.85 -33.22 42.24
CA LEU A 4 0.17 -32.11 41.53
C LEU A 4 1.16 -31.10 40.94
N LYS A 5 2.26 -30.85 41.67
CA LYS A 5 3.34 -29.98 41.19
C LYS A 5 4.06 -30.58 39.96
N GLN A 6 4.31 -31.90 39.98
CA GLN A 6 4.92 -32.59 38.84
C GLN A 6 4.03 -32.63 37.60
N LEU A 7 2.69 -32.78 37.78
CA LEU A 7 1.75 -32.71 36.65
C LEU A 7 1.69 -31.31 36.04
N VAL A 8 1.66 -30.27 36.87
CA VAL A 8 1.67 -28.87 36.38
C VAL A 8 2.99 -28.53 35.67
N ASP A 9 4.10 -29.02 36.17
CA ASP A 9 5.41 -28.81 35.53
C ASP A 9 5.53 -29.56 34.22
N LEU A 10 4.97 -30.77 34.09
CA LEU A 10 4.90 -31.54 32.84
C LEU A 10 3.98 -30.90 31.82
N GLU A 11 2.81 -30.38 32.22
CA GLU A 11 1.93 -29.62 31.32
C GLU A 11 2.58 -28.31 30.88
N TYR A 12 3.29 -27.62 31.76
CA TYR A 12 4.02 -26.39 31.39
C TYR A 12 5.17 -26.67 30.43
N GLN A 13 5.91 -27.76 30.60
CA GLN A 13 6.96 -28.20 29.69
C GLN A 13 6.39 -28.68 28.35
N ALA A 14 5.26 -29.40 28.35
CA ALA A 14 4.58 -29.80 27.13
C ALA A 14 4.04 -28.61 26.35
N LEU A 15 3.48 -27.59 27.04
CA LEU A 15 3.00 -26.35 26.44
C LEU A 15 4.15 -25.48 25.95
N SER A 16 5.27 -25.41 26.67
CA SER A 16 6.46 -24.67 26.20
C SER A 16 7.14 -25.37 25.02
N GLY A 17 7.26 -26.69 25.01
CA GLY A 17 7.80 -27.45 23.89
C GLY A 17 6.91 -27.38 22.63
N HIS A 18 5.57 -27.38 22.80
CA HIS A 18 4.62 -27.15 21.70
C HIS A 18 4.70 -25.72 21.16
N PHE A 19 4.97 -24.75 22.02
CA PHE A 19 5.13 -23.36 21.64
C PHE A 19 6.44 -23.14 20.89
N GLU A 20 7.52 -23.80 21.24
CA GLU A 20 8.80 -23.77 20.52
C GLU A 20 8.71 -24.49 19.17
N LEU A 21 7.96 -25.61 19.06
CA LEU A 21 7.74 -26.33 17.80
C LEU A 21 6.95 -25.50 16.78
N MET A 22 5.99 -24.69 17.20
CA MET A 22 5.28 -23.75 16.31
C MET A 22 6.15 -22.56 15.88
N GLN A 23 7.22 -22.22 16.60
CA GLN A 23 8.13 -21.14 16.21
C GLN A 23 9.13 -21.56 15.11
N ASN A 24 9.25 -22.84 14.80
CA ASN A 24 10.23 -23.35 13.83
C ASN A 24 9.71 -23.58 12.41
N ILE A 25 8.44 -23.26 12.09
CA ILE A 25 7.97 -23.29 10.71
C ILE A 25 8.48 -22.04 10.01
N SER A 26 9.50 -22.19 9.19
CA SER A 26 10.22 -21.09 8.54
C SER A 26 9.30 -20.17 7.74
N GLU A 27 8.28 -20.74 7.08
CA GLU A 27 7.29 -20.05 6.28
C GLU A 27 6.39 -19.13 7.12
N ILE A 28 5.94 -19.62 8.28
CA ILE A 28 5.13 -18.83 9.21
C ILE A 28 5.95 -17.65 9.74
N ASN A 29 7.20 -17.88 10.11
CA ASN A 29 8.08 -16.82 10.61
C ASN A 29 8.38 -15.75 9.54
N LYS A 30 8.57 -16.17 8.28
CA LYS A 30 8.72 -15.24 7.15
C LYS A 30 7.47 -14.39 6.94
N LEU A 31 6.28 -15.00 6.97
CA LEU A 31 5.01 -14.29 6.86
C LEU A 31 4.79 -13.31 8.01
N ILE A 32 5.10 -13.71 9.27
CA ILE A 32 5.02 -12.83 10.44
C ILE A 32 5.89 -11.58 10.21
N LYS A 33 7.15 -11.78 9.80
CA LYS A 33 8.08 -10.67 9.52
C LYS A 33 7.57 -9.75 8.41
N LEU A 34 6.99 -10.30 7.34
CA LEU A 34 6.46 -9.49 6.22
C LEU A 34 5.22 -8.70 6.65
N ILE A 35 4.24 -9.34 7.29
CA ILE A 35 3.02 -8.67 7.73
C ILE A 35 3.31 -7.63 8.81
N SER A 36 4.30 -7.87 9.68
CA SER A 36 4.71 -6.90 10.71
C SER A 36 5.35 -5.62 10.14
N LYS A 37 5.73 -5.61 8.86
CA LYS A 37 6.23 -4.40 8.18
C LYS A 37 5.10 -3.50 7.67
N LEU A 38 3.87 -3.99 7.65
CA LEU A 38 2.73 -3.18 7.23
C LEU A 38 2.37 -2.15 8.31
N PRO A 39 2.00 -0.92 7.91
CA PRO A 39 1.63 0.13 8.86
C PRO A 39 0.53 -0.31 9.82
N GLY A 40 0.69 -0.01 11.11
CA GLY A 40 -0.28 -0.37 12.15
C GLY A 40 -0.29 -1.86 12.56
N LEU A 41 0.54 -2.71 11.96
CA LEU A 41 0.60 -4.14 12.27
C LEU A 41 1.91 -4.50 12.99
N GLY A 42 1.81 -4.72 14.30
CA GLY A 42 2.92 -5.27 15.08
C GLY A 42 2.99 -6.81 15.01
N PRO A 43 4.06 -7.42 15.57
CA PRO A 43 4.25 -8.88 15.54
C PRO A 43 3.10 -9.68 16.16
N LYS A 44 2.45 -9.16 17.19
CA LYS A 44 1.30 -9.80 17.85
C LYS A 44 0.09 -9.85 16.93
N SER A 45 -0.21 -8.76 16.21
CA SER A 45 -1.29 -8.70 15.23
C SER A 45 -0.98 -9.56 14.01
N ALA A 46 0.26 -9.55 13.53
CA ALA A 46 0.70 -10.38 12.42
C ALA A 46 0.51 -11.88 12.71
N LYS A 47 0.90 -12.37 13.90
CA LYS A 47 0.65 -13.75 14.33
C LYS A 47 -0.83 -14.12 14.28
N ARG A 48 -1.71 -13.25 14.78
CA ARG A 48 -3.18 -13.48 14.77
C ARG A 48 -3.73 -13.54 13.35
N ILE A 49 -3.29 -12.65 12.46
CA ILE A 49 -3.70 -12.65 11.05
C ILE A 49 -3.28 -13.95 10.38
N ILE A 50 -2.03 -14.38 10.54
CA ILE A 50 -1.53 -15.60 9.92
C ILE A 50 -2.29 -16.83 10.40
N LEU A 51 -2.54 -16.96 11.71
CA LEU A 51 -3.33 -18.08 12.23
C LEU A 51 -4.74 -18.08 11.64
N LYS A 52 -5.39 -16.91 11.49
CA LYS A 52 -6.70 -16.81 10.85
C LYS A 52 -6.64 -17.24 9.37
N LEU A 53 -5.59 -16.85 8.64
CA LEU A 53 -5.40 -17.26 7.24
C LEU A 53 -5.20 -18.78 7.12
N ILE A 54 -4.37 -19.37 7.97
CA ILE A 54 -4.12 -20.81 7.97
C ILE A 54 -5.39 -21.61 8.28
N ASN A 55 -6.18 -21.15 9.26
CA ASN A 55 -7.43 -21.81 9.63
C ASN A 55 -8.51 -21.68 8.56
N ASN A 56 -8.42 -20.65 7.68
CA ASN A 56 -9.38 -20.40 6.60
C ASN A 56 -8.68 -20.43 5.23
N ARG A 57 -7.98 -21.54 4.95
CA ARG A 57 -7.11 -21.66 3.76
C ARG A 57 -7.86 -21.47 2.45
N GLN A 58 -9.01 -22.09 2.27
CA GLN A 58 -9.75 -22.07 1.00
C GLN A 58 -10.53 -20.76 0.81
N GLU A 59 -11.16 -20.27 1.86
CA GLU A 59 -12.07 -19.12 1.76
C GLU A 59 -11.36 -17.77 1.89
N LEU A 60 -10.21 -17.73 2.58
CA LEU A 60 -9.53 -16.49 2.84
C LEU A 60 -8.09 -16.46 2.30
N MET A 61 -7.27 -17.45 2.64
CA MET A 61 -5.86 -17.44 2.29
C MET A 61 -5.64 -17.58 0.77
N LYS A 62 -6.32 -18.55 0.14
CA LYS A 62 -6.18 -18.82 -1.29
C LYS A 62 -6.60 -17.62 -2.14
N PRO A 63 -7.79 -17.03 -2.00
CA PRO A 63 -8.15 -15.85 -2.79
C PRO A 63 -7.25 -14.64 -2.50
N LEU A 64 -6.82 -14.45 -1.25
CA LEU A 64 -5.88 -13.37 -0.91
C LEU A 64 -4.56 -13.51 -1.67
N VAL A 65 -3.98 -14.71 -1.70
CA VAL A 65 -2.73 -14.97 -2.43
C VAL A 65 -2.92 -14.75 -3.93
N GLN A 66 -4.02 -15.22 -4.49
CA GLN A 66 -4.34 -15.03 -5.90
C GLN A 66 -4.47 -13.54 -6.25
N THR A 67 -5.30 -12.81 -5.51
CA THR A 67 -5.52 -11.37 -5.75
C THR A 67 -4.24 -10.56 -5.55
N LEU A 68 -3.43 -10.83 -4.53
CA LEU A 68 -2.14 -10.17 -4.35
C LEU A 68 -1.19 -10.43 -5.53
N SER A 69 -1.15 -11.67 -6.03
CA SER A 69 -0.32 -12.02 -7.18
C SER A 69 -0.79 -11.31 -8.47
N GLU A 70 -2.10 -11.24 -8.69
CA GLU A 70 -2.70 -10.53 -9.82
C GLU A 70 -2.44 -9.03 -9.73
N THR A 71 -2.64 -8.45 -8.56
CA THR A 71 -2.36 -7.02 -8.31
C THR A 71 -0.89 -6.70 -8.58
N TYR A 72 0.03 -7.53 -8.07
CA TYR A 72 1.46 -7.35 -8.29
C TYR A 72 1.84 -7.37 -9.78
N LYS A 73 1.22 -8.24 -10.58
CA LYS A 73 1.50 -8.38 -12.01
C LYS A 73 0.86 -7.29 -12.86
N ASN A 74 -0.35 -6.90 -12.50
CA ASN A 74 -1.21 -6.14 -13.41
C ASN A 74 -1.36 -4.67 -13.04
N VAL A 75 -1.15 -4.28 -11.78
CA VAL A 75 -1.30 -2.89 -11.35
C VAL A 75 0.04 -2.19 -11.35
N ILE A 76 0.12 -1.12 -12.12
CA ILE A 76 1.32 -0.29 -12.23
C ILE A 76 1.00 1.17 -12.00
N ARG A 77 2.03 1.95 -11.69
CA ARG A 77 1.94 3.40 -11.64
C ARG A 77 2.09 3.98 -13.04
N CYS A 78 1.23 4.89 -13.42
CA CYS A 78 1.34 5.61 -14.68
C CYS A 78 2.56 6.55 -14.67
N ASN A 79 3.47 6.38 -15.60
CA ASN A 79 4.68 7.21 -15.70
C ASN A 79 4.39 8.68 -16.04
N ASN A 80 3.19 8.98 -16.56
CA ASN A 80 2.81 10.34 -16.96
C ASN A 80 2.11 11.12 -15.85
N CYS A 81 1.21 10.50 -15.07
CA CYS A 81 0.42 11.21 -14.07
C CYS A 81 0.56 10.65 -12.64
N GLY A 82 1.23 9.52 -12.47
CA GLY A 82 1.43 8.88 -11.18
C GLY A 82 0.24 8.08 -10.64
N SER A 83 -0.95 8.11 -11.27
CA SER A 83 -2.11 7.32 -10.85
C SER A 83 -1.88 5.84 -11.07
N LEU A 84 -2.59 5.00 -10.32
CA LEU A 84 -2.60 3.55 -10.58
C LEU A 84 -3.42 3.26 -11.84
N LYS A 85 -2.94 2.29 -12.61
CA LYS A 85 -3.63 1.75 -13.77
C LYS A 85 -3.36 0.26 -13.93
N SER A 86 -4.22 -0.43 -14.67
CA SER A 86 -3.88 -1.75 -15.17
C SER A 86 -2.81 -1.66 -16.26
N ASN A 87 -1.94 -2.67 -16.32
CA ASN A 87 -0.83 -2.70 -17.27
C ASN A 87 -1.32 -2.64 -18.73
N ASP A 88 -2.41 -3.33 -19.01
CA ASP A 88 -2.95 -3.52 -20.37
C ASP A 88 -3.89 -2.39 -20.83
N VAL A 89 -4.15 -1.39 -19.99
CA VAL A 89 -5.13 -0.34 -20.26
C VAL A 89 -4.49 1.04 -20.24
N ASN A 90 -4.99 1.92 -21.10
CA ASN A 90 -4.59 3.33 -21.06
C ASN A 90 -5.03 3.98 -19.76
N CYS A 91 -4.22 4.91 -19.26
CA CYS A 91 -4.51 5.60 -18.02
C CYS A 91 -5.72 6.54 -18.17
N GLU A 92 -6.81 6.25 -17.48
CA GLU A 92 -8.04 7.07 -17.54
C GLU A 92 -7.80 8.52 -17.09
N ASN A 93 -6.92 8.73 -16.12
CA ASN A 93 -6.57 10.08 -15.65
C ASN A 93 -5.75 10.89 -16.69
N CYS A 94 -5.12 10.21 -17.66
CA CYS A 94 -4.39 10.86 -18.75
C CYS A 94 -5.23 11.07 -20.00
N GLN A 95 -6.39 10.43 -20.11
CA GLN A 95 -7.27 10.61 -21.25
C GLN A 95 -7.98 11.96 -21.18
N ILE A 96 -8.00 12.66 -22.32
CA ILE A 96 -8.76 13.89 -22.45
C ILE A 96 -10.25 13.54 -22.34
N ASN A 97 -10.91 14.14 -21.38
CA ASN A 97 -12.32 13.92 -21.11
C ASN A 97 -13.03 15.27 -21.06
N THR A 98 -13.98 15.49 -21.96
CA THR A 98 -14.77 16.72 -22.07
C THR A 98 -15.62 17.02 -20.82
N LYS A 99 -15.84 16.04 -19.94
CA LYS A 99 -16.54 16.21 -18.67
C LYS A 99 -15.64 16.74 -17.57
N LYS A 100 -14.33 16.78 -17.78
CA LYS A 100 -13.35 17.31 -16.82
C LYS A 100 -13.00 18.74 -17.19
N HIS A 101 -12.85 19.58 -16.18
CA HIS A 101 -12.32 20.93 -16.35
C HIS A 101 -10.82 20.85 -16.67
N ASN A 102 -10.29 21.84 -17.40
CA ASN A 102 -8.87 21.98 -17.73
C ASN A 102 -8.04 22.39 -16.49
N LYS A 103 -8.24 21.70 -15.38
CA LYS A 103 -7.57 21.93 -14.11
C LYS A 103 -6.83 20.67 -13.69
N ILE A 104 -5.68 20.84 -13.07
CA ILE A 104 -4.89 19.74 -12.55
C ILE A 104 -4.64 19.92 -11.05
N CYS A 105 -5.00 18.91 -10.26
CA CYS A 105 -4.70 18.84 -8.83
C CYS A 105 -3.46 18.00 -8.63
N VAL A 106 -2.43 18.61 -8.06
CA VAL A 106 -1.15 17.97 -7.76
C VAL A 106 -1.17 17.50 -6.31
N VAL A 107 -0.97 16.21 -6.11
CA VAL A 107 -0.94 15.55 -4.79
C VAL A 107 0.35 14.78 -4.60
N GLU A 108 0.73 14.50 -3.37
CA GLU A 108 1.95 13.79 -3.04
C GLU A 108 1.85 12.29 -3.30
N ASN A 109 0.71 11.70 -2.95
CA ASN A 109 0.50 10.25 -3.01
C ASN A 109 -0.90 9.89 -3.51
N ILE A 110 -1.11 8.59 -3.74
CA ILE A 110 -2.38 8.06 -4.28
C ILE A 110 -3.52 8.13 -3.26
N ALA A 111 -3.22 8.06 -1.95
CA ALA A 111 -4.26 8.16 -0.91
C ALA A 111 -4.89 9.56 -0.88
N ASP A 112 -4.09 10.60 -1.13
CA ASP A 112 -4.60 11.98 -1.26
C ASP A 112 -5.53 12.11 -2.48
N GLN A 113 -5.12 11.53 -3.64
CA GLN A 113 -5.99 11.46 -4.82
C GLN A 113 -7.33 10.83 -4.46
N TRP A 114 -7.34 9.65 -3.87
CA TRP A 114 -8.57 8.93 -3.52
C TRP A 114 -9.45 9.70 -2.55
N THR A 115 -8.86 10.38 -1.59
CA THR A 115 -9.58 11.21 -0.63
C THR A 115 -10.32 12.33 -1.33
N ILE A 116 -9.67 13.03 -2.27
CA ILE A 116 -10.29 14.12 -3.03
C ILE A 116 -11.34 13.58 -4.01
N GLU A 117 -11.06 12.46 -4.69
CA GLU A 117 -12.02 11.84 -5.61
C GLU A 117 -13.29 11.38 -4.91
N THR A 118 -13.17 10.82 -3.70
CA THR A 118 -14.32 10.37 -2.91
C THR A 118 -15.25 11.53 -2.55
N SER A 119 -14.71 12.74 -2.37
CA SER A 119 -15.53 13.93 -2.10
C SER A 119 -16.39 14.37 -3.29
N SER A 120 -16.03 13.94 -4.51
CA SER A 120 -16.67 14.30 -5.79
C SER A 120 -16.73 15.82 -6.08
N ILE A 121 -15.99 16.63 -5.34
CA ILE A 121 -15.97 18.10 -5.47
C ILE A 121 -15.08 18.51 -6.65
N PHE A 122 -13.93 17.84 -6.81
CA PHE A 122 -12.97 18.17 -7.86
C PHE A 122 -13.27 17.41 -9.16
N LYS A 123 -13.42 18.14 -10.26
CA LYS A 123 -13.72 17.59 -11.60
C LYS A 123 -12.60 17.88 -12.60
N GLY A 124 -11.37 17.80 -12.18
CA GLY A 124 -10.19 18.00 -13.01
C GLY A 124 -9.35 16.72 -13.18
N TYR A 125 -8.13 16.92 -13.57
CA TYR A 125 -7.12 15.86 -13.68
C TYR A 125 -6.27 15.82 -12.41
N PHE A 126 -5.77 14.66 -12.05
CA PHE A 126 -4.81 14.50 -10.95
C PHE A 126 -3.39 14.33 -11.49
N HIS A 127 -2.43 14.78 -10.71
CA HIS A 127 -1.02 14.48 -10.89
C HIS A 127 -0.39 14.10 -9.54
N ILE A 128 0.09 12.89 -9.45
CA ILE A 128 0.65 12.33 -8.23
C ILE A 128 2.16 12.37 -8.31
N LEU A 129 2.79 13.17 -7.47
CA LEU A 129 4.25 13.34 -7.46
C LEU A 129 4.97 12.06 -7.06
N GLY A 130 4.43 11.31 -6.08
CA GLY A 130 5.03 10.09 -5.56
C GLY A 130 5.93 10.29 -4.36
N GLY A 131 5.88 11.44 -3.75
CA GLY A 131 6.61 11.80 -2.55
C GLY A 131 6.56 13.29 -2.26
N THR A 132 7.27 13.69 -1.21
CA THR A 132 7.42 15.08 -0.79
C THR A 132 8.78 15.65 -1.21
N LEU A 133 8.81 16.94 -1.54
CA LEU A 133 10.04 17.72 -1.67
C LEU A 133 10.50 18.10 -0.26
N SER A 134 11.12 17.19 0.46
CA SER A 134 11.78 17.52 1.73
C SER A 134 13.16 18.09 1.46
N SER A 135 13.51 19.16 2.16
CA SER A 135 14.83 19.83 2.05
C SER A 135 16.02 18.91 2.39
N SER A 136 15.76 17.80 3.12
CA SER A 136 16.76 16.81 3.50
C SER A 136 17.07 15.75 2.44
N ASN A 137 16.24 15.60 1.40
CA ASN A 137 16.36 14.52 0.41
C ASN A 137 16.52 15.05 -1.03
N TYR A 138 17.44 15.97 -1.26
CA TYR A 138 17.75 16.48 -2.61
C TYR A 138 18.21 15.41 -3.61
N GLN A 139 18.56 14.21 -3.14
CA GLN A 139 19.06 13.12 -4.00
C GLN A 139 17.95 12.38 -4.76
N ASN A 140 16.68 12.48 -4.35
CA ASN A 140 15.57 11.74 -4.94
C ASN A 140 14.64 12.58 -5.83
N LYS A 141 15.12 13.71 -6.37
CA LYS A 141 14.31 14.54 -7.29
C LYS A 141 13.89 13.80 -8.57
N GLN A 142 14.69 12.82 -9.00
CA GLN A 142 14.41 12.01 -10.19
C GLN A 142 13.21 11.05 -10.01
N ASP A 143 12.86 10.72 -8.76
CA ASP A 143 11.73 9.84 -8.48
C ASP A 143 10.38 10.58 -8.50
N LEU A 144 10.39 11.90 -8.46
CA LEU A 144 9.18 12.72 -8.51
C LEU A 144 8.84 13.05 -9.96
N LEU A 145 7.57 12.91 -10.31
CA LEU A 145 7.08 13.16 -11.68
C LEU A 145 6.93 14.66 -12.00
N LEU A 146 7.92 15.49 -11.67
CA LEU A 146 7.87 16.95 -11.89
C LEU A 146 7.98 17.33 -13.36
N ASP A 147 8.89 16.72 -14.10
CA ASP A 147 9.08 17.01 -15.53
C ASP A 147 7.82 16.63 -16.32
N SER A 148 7.23 15.48 -15.99
CA SER A 148 5.97 15.04 -16.56
C SER A 148 4.80 15.97 -16.23
N LEU A 149 4.77 16.58 -15.04
CA LEU A 149 3.77 17.60 -14.69
C LEU A 149 3.88 18.80 -15.64
N ILE A 150 5.08 19.32 -15.81
CA ILE A 150 5.35 20.49 -16.66
C ILE A 150 4.93 20.21 -18.12
N GLU A 151 5.27 19.04 -18.64
CA GLU A 151 4.85 18.61 -19.98
C GLU A 151 3.33 18.50 -20.10
N ARG A 152 2.66 17.92 -19.12
CA ARG A 152 1.19 17.78 -19.12
C ARG A 152 0.49 19.14 -19.11
N VAL A 153 0.95 20.08 -18.28
CA VAL A 153 0.38 21.43 -18.22
C VAL A 153 0.49 22.12 -19.58
N LYS A 154 1.65 22.04 -20.23
CA LYS A 154 1.88 22.66 -21.55
C LYS A 154 1.08 22.01 -22.66
N LYS A 155 1.05 20.65 -22.70
CA LYS A 155 0.43 19.89 -23.80
C LYS A 155 -1.10 19.87 -23.75
N ASN A 156 -1.69 19.88 -22.55
CA ASN A 156 -3.12 19.67 -22.39
C ASN A 156 -3.91 20.98 -22.15
N ASN A 157 -3.31 22.15 -22.40
CA ASN A 157 -3.93 23.45 -22.19
C ASN A 157 -4.59 23.56 -20.82
N ILE A 158 -3.84 23.27 -19.77
CA ILE A 158 -4.31 23.36 -18.39
C ILE A 158 -4.38 24.83 -17.98
N ASP A 159 -5.56 25.27 -17.55
CA ASP A 159 -5.83 26.65 -17.16
C ASP A 159 -5.44 26.93 -15.69
N GLU A 160 -5.49 25.90 -14.84
CA GLU A 160 -5.26 26.05 -13.41
C GLU A 160 -4.53 24.81 -12.84
N VAL A 161 -3.50 25.09 -12.04
CA VAL A 161 -2.75 24.07 -11.28
C VAL A 161 -2.99 24.29 -9.80
N ILE A 162 -3.63 23.32 -9.14
CA ILE A 162 -3.91 23.34 -7.69
C ILE A 162 -2.86 22.45 -7.01
N LEU A 163 -2.07 23.04 -6.12
CA LEU A 163 -1.09 22.31 -5.31
C LEU A 163 -1.75 21.87 -4.00
N ALA A 164 -2.11 20.59 -3.89
CA ALA A 164 -2.66 19.96 -2.70
C ALA A 164 -1.60 19.06 -2.04
N THR A 165 -0.47 19.68 -1.69
CA THR A 165 0.67 19.04 -1.04
C THR A 165 0.81 19.51 0.39
N SER A 166 1.50 18.74 1.23
CA SER A 166 1.78 19.14 2.61
C SER A 166 2.62 20.42 2.65
N ALA A 167 2.26 21.35 3.49
CA ALA A 167 3.08 22.52 3.79
C ALA A 167 4.23 22.10 4.71
N THR A 168 5.28 21.51 4.16
CA THR A 168 6.52 21.21 4.90
C THR A 168 7.46 22.40 4.76
N VAL A 169 7.83 22.98 5.89
CA VAL A 169 8.88 23.99 6.00
C VAL A 169 10.23 23.30 6.11
#